data_ee80351fffddb49b17fa4f986433622b
#
_entry.id   ee80351fffddb49b17fa4f986433622b
#
_cell.length_a   1.000
_cell.length_b   1.000
_cell.length_c   1.000
_cell.angle_alpha   90.00
_cell.angle_beta   90.00
_cell.angle_gamma   90.00
#
_symmetry.space_group_name_H-M   'P 1'
#
loop_
_entity.id
_entity.type
_entity.pdbx_description
1 polymer ?
#
loop_
_entity_poly.entity_id
_entity_poly.type
_entity_poly.pdbx_seq_one_letter_code
_entity_poly.pdbx_strand_id
1 'polypeptide(L)'
;MRIDILCKPEAGQRGERVLANVRQALQEMDVRAEVHLFCDRRKMVDNRVYVAPALLIDDVVRVAGRVPEIREIKSFIVERPRYVERMKDVA
;
A
#
# COMPACT_ATOMS: atom_id res chain seq x y z
N MET A 1 -10.28 5.03 1.35
CA MET A 1 -9.13 4.30 0.76
C MET A 1 -8.61 3.30 1.76
N ARG A 2 -8.30 2.12 1.30
CA ARG A 2 -7.71 1.06 2.10
C ARG A 2 -6.33 0.71 1.56
N ILE A 3 -5.36 0.63 2.46
CA ILE A 3 -3.99 0.24 2.13
C ILE A 3 -3.62 -0.97 2.95
N ASP A 4 -3.24 -2.05 2.28
CA ASP A 4 -2.79 -3.27 2.93
C ASP A 4 -1.33 -3.52 2.59
N ILE A 5 -0.55 -3.85 3.63
CA ILE A 5 0.85 -4.23 3.50
C ILE A 5 0.95 -5.69 3.91
N LEU A 6 1.48 -6.52 3.02
CA LEU A 6 1.62 -7.95 3.27
C LEU A 6 3.10 -8.29 3.39
N CYS A 7 3.45 -9.04 4.41
CA CYS A 7 4.81 -9.51 4.59
C CYS A 7 4.83 -10.92 5.17
N LYS A 8 5.99 -11.58 5.05
CA LYS A 8 6.21 -12.87 5.69
C LYS A 8 6.50 -12.65 7.17
N PRO A 9 6.03 -13.54 8.06
CA PRO A 9 6.27 -13.37 9.49
C PRO A 9 7.75 -13.20 9.85
N GLU A 10 8.64 -13.92 9.17
CA GLU A 10 10.07 -13.87 9.42
C GLU A 10 10.75 -12.59 8.88
N ALA A 11 10.05 -11.79 8.10
CA ALA A 11 10.59 -10.56 7.49
C ALA A 11 9.77 -9.32 7.87
N GLY A 12 9.26 -9.28 9.10
CA GLY A 12 8.40 -8.21 9.57
C GLY A 12 9.02 -6.83 9.53
N GLN A 13 10.35 -6.72 9.67
CA GLN A 13 11.04 -5.43 9.63
C GLN A 13 10.85 -4.72 8.28
N ARG A 14 10.86 -5.47 7.18
CA ARG A 14 10.64 -4.89 5.86
C ARG A 14 9.20 -4.39 5.72
N GLY A 15 8.25 -5.15 6.23
CA GLY A 15 6.85 -4.74 6.26
C GLY A 15 6.66 -3.46 7.07
N GLU A 16 7.34 -3.33 8.20
CA GLU A 16 7.26 -2.11 9.01
C GLU A 16 7.88 -0.91 8.32
N ARG A 17 8.91 -1.11 7.51
CA ARG A 17 9.49 -0.03 6.71
C ARG A 17 8.50 0.46 5.66
N VAL A 18 7.78 -0.44 5.03
CA VAL A 18 6.70 -0.06 4.10
C VAL A 18 5.62 0.74 4.84
N LEU A 19 5.23 0.27 6.02
CA LEU A 19 4.23 0.95 6.84
C LEU A 19 4.66 2.38 7.18
N ALA A 20 5.91 2.56 7.59
CA ALA A 20 6.43 3.89 7.91
C ALA A 20 6.39 4.82 6.69
N ASN A 21 6.77 4.31 5.52
CA ASN A 21 6.75 5.08 4.28
C ASN A 21 5.32 5.44 3.86
N VAL A 22 4.38 4.50 4.04
CA VAL A 22 2.96 4.75 3.75
C VAL A 22 2.42 5.86 4.65
N ARG A 23 2.68 5.77 5.95
CA ARG A 23 2.22 6.78 6.90
C ARG A 23 2.76 8.16 6.58
N GLN A 24 4.03 8.24 6.21
CA GLN A 24 4.64 9.50 5.84
C GLN A 24 4.04 10.07 4.54
N ALA A 25 3.83 9.22 3.54
CA ALA A 25 3.20 9.65 2.31
C ALA A 25 1.80 10.23 2.56
N LEU A 26 0.99 9.54 3.36
CA LEU A 26 -0.35 9.99 3.70
C LEU A 26 -0.32 11.33 4.46
N GLN A 27 0.61 11.48 5.38
CA GLN A 27 0.77 12.71 6.13
C GLN A 27 1.15 13.88 5.23
N GLU A 28 2.11 13.66 4.34
CA GLU A 28 2.56 14.72 3.41
C GLU A 28 1.49 15.12 2.40
N MET A 29 0.62 14.18 2.03
CA MET A 29 -0.48 14.45 1.11
C MET A 29 -1.75 14.94 1.81
N ASP A 30 -1.77 14.89 3.15
CA ASP A 30 -2.97 15.18 3.95
C ASP A 30 -4.16 14.31 3.51
N VAL A 31 -3.88 13.02 3.32
CA VAL A 31 -4.88 12.02 2.91
C VAL A 31 -5.08 11.03 4.03
N ARG A 32 -6.33 10.66 4.30
CA ARG A 32 -6.68 9.63 5.27
C ARG A 32 -6.92 8.31 4.57
N ALA A 33 -6.46 7.23 5.20
CA ALA A 33 -6.66 5.89 4.70
C ALA A 33 -6.71 4.90 5.86
N GLU A 34 -7.41 3.80 5.64
CA GLU A 34 -7.33 2.65 6.52
C GLU A 34 -6.09 1.86 6.13
N VAL A 35 -5.14 1.70 7.07
CA VAL A 35 -3.86 1.06 6.79
C VAL A 35 -3.70 -0.17 7.68
N HIS A 36 -3.38 -1.30 7.07
CA HIS A 36 -3.16 -2.57 7.77
C HIS A 36 -1.83 -3.18 7.38
N LEU A 37 -1.15 -3.75 8.37
CA LEU A 37 0.06 -4.54 8.17
C LEU A 37 -0.24 -5.97 8.58
N PHE A 38 -0.15 -6.89 7.63
CA PHE A 38 -0.37 -8.31 7.86
C PHE A 38 0.93 -9.09 7.62
N CYS A 39 1.51 -9.63 8.69
CA CYS A 39 2.67 -10.52 8.60
C CYS A 39 2.18 -11.97 8.64
N ASP A 40 1.46 -12.36 7.61
CA ASP A 40 0.74 -13.63 7.54
C ASP A 40 0.78 -14.17 6.11
N ARG A 41 1.34 -15.38 5.95
CA ARG A 41 1.44 -16.04 4.64
C ARG A 41 0.08 -16.33 4.03
N ARG A 42 -0.92 -16.61 4.86
CA ARG A 42 -2.26 -16.90 4.40
C ARG A 42 -2.87 -15.68 3.71
N LYS A 43 -2.66 -14.50 4.28
CA LYS A 43 -3.10 -13.24 3.67
C LYS A 43 -2.43 -13.03 2.31
N MET A 44 -1.16 -13.39 2.20
CA MET A 44 -0.43 -13.29 0.93
C MET A 44 -1.09 -14.19 -0.13
N VAL A 45 -1.33 -15.45 0.22
CA VAL A 45 -1.95 -16.40 -0.71
C VAL A 45 -3.36 -15.97 -1.09
N ASP A 46 -4.15 -15.51 -0.13
CA ASP A 46 -5.51 -15.03 -0.36
C ASP A 46 -5.56 -13.86 -1.36
N ASN A 47 -4.51 -13.06 -1.39
CA ASN A 47 -4.39 -11.93 -2.30
C ASN A 47 -3.53 -12.23 -3.52
N ARG A 48 -3.15 -13.50 -3.72
CA ARG A 48 -2.30 -13.96 -4.84
C ARG A 48 -0.97 -13.24 -4.90
N VAL A 49 -0.38 -12.97 -3.74
CA VAL A 49 0.92 -12.33 -3.61
C VAL A 49 1.91 -13.38 -3.13
N TYR A 50 2.99 -13.59 -3.87
CA TYR A 50 3.96 -14.64 -3.59
C TYR A 50 5.35 -14.11 -3.24
N VAL A 51 5.57 -12.81 -3.37
CA VAL A 51 6.80 -12.14 -2.96
C VAL A 51 6.47 -11.00 -2.01
N ALA A 52 7.32 -10.76 -1.05
CA ALA A 52 7.08 -9.79 0.01
C ALA A 52 8.29 -8.85 0.18
N PRO A 53 8.08 -7.65 0.71
CA PRO A 53 6.80 -7.09 1.12
C PRO A 53 5.96 -6.66 -0.09
N ALA A 54 4.64 -6.62 0.08
CA ALA A 54 3.73 -6.17 -0.96
C ALA A 54 2.85 -5.05 -0.45
N LEU A 55 2.52 -4.13 -1.35
CA LEU A 55 1.65 -2.99 -1.06
C LEU A 55 0.43 -3.06 -1.96
N LEU A 56 -0.76 -3.08 -1.34
CA LEU A 56 -2.04 -3.06 -2.05
C LEU A 56 -2.79 -1.78 -1.71
N ILE A 57 -3.35 -1.14 -2.71
CA ILE A 57 -4.21 0.02 -2.52
C ILE A 57 -5.57 -0.31 -3.13
N ASP A 58 -6.61 -0.27 -2.29
CA ASP A 58 -7.98 -0.66 -2.66
C ASP A 58 -7.98 -2.01 -3.38
N ASP A 59 -7.31 -3.00 -2.79
CA ASP A 59 -7.19 -4.39 -3.26
C ASP A 59 -6.38 -4.58 -4.54
N VAL A 60 -5.71 -3.55 -5.03
CA VAL A 60 -4.84 -3.64 -6.21
C VAL A 60 -3.38 -3.67 -5.78
N VAL A 61 -2.66 -4.71 -6.19
CA VAL A 61 -1.23 -4.82 -5.89
C VAL A 61 -0.47 -3.76 -6.70
N ARG A 62 0.23 -2.89 -5.98
CA ARG A 62 1.03 -1.83 -6.60
C ARG A 62 2.51 -2.17 -6.63
N VAL A 63 3.00 -2.80 -5.56
CA VAL A 63 4.40 -3.21 -5.44
C VAL A 63 4.43 -4.58 -4.77
N ALA A 64 5.32 -5.44 -5.23
CA ALA A 64 5.59 -6.72 -4.58
C ALA A 64 7.07 -7.05 -4.69
N GLY A 65 7.66 -7.46 -3.55
CA GLY A 65 9.04 -7.93 -3.49
C GLY A 65 10.07 -6.87 -3.10
N ARG A 66 9.66 -5.64 -2.85
CA ARG A 66 10.57 -4.58 -2.39
C ARG A 66 9.83 -3.54 -1.56
N VAL A 67 10.60 -2.73 -0.83
CA VAL A 67 10.05 -1.61 -0.07
C VAL A 67 9.92 -0.40 -1.01
N PRO A 68 8.71 0.10 -1.29
CA PRO A 68 8.55 1.27 -2.15
C PRO A 68 8.99 2.55 -1.44
N GLU A 69 9.47 3.50 -2.22
CA GLU A 69 9.82 4.82 -1.71
C GLU A 69 8.57 5.67 -1.47
N ILE A 70 8.70 6.66 -0.62
CA ILE A 70 7.58 7.56 -0.28
C ILE A 70 6.99 8.22 -1.54
N ARG A 71 7.82 8.69 -2.45
CA ARG A 71 7.35 9.32 -3.70
C ARG A 71 6.59 8.36 -4.60
N GLU A 72 6.99 7.07 -4.61
CA GLU A 72 6.27 6.05 -5.36
C GLU A 72 4.88 5.82 -4.79
N ILE A 73 4.79 5.75 -3.46
CA ILE A 73 3.51 5.55 -2.78
C ILE A 73 2.57 6.72 -3.08
N LYS A 74 3.07 7.94 -3.06
CA LYS A 74 2.28 9.12 -3.42
C LYS A 74 1.73 9.01 -4.83
N SER A 75 2.56 8.57 -5.78
CA SER A 75 2.12 8.38 -7.17
C SER A 75 1.02 7.35 -7.27
N PHE A 76 1.15 6.23 -6.57
CA PHE A 76 0.12 5.18 -6.56
C PHE A 76 -1.21 5.69 -6.01
N ILE A 77 -1.17 6.52 -4.98
CA ILE A 77 -2.38 7.08 -4.39
C ILE A 77 -3.08 8.02 -5.38
N VAL A 78 -2.32 8.86 -6.06
CA VAL A 78 -2.87 9.79 -7.05
C VAL A 78 -3.44 9.05 -8.26
N GLU A 79 -2.80 7.97 -8.68
CA GLU A 79 -3.18 7.20 -9.87
C GLU A 79 -4.34 6.23 -9.64
N ARG A 80 -4.77 6.02 -8.41
CA ARG A 80 -5.85 5.07 -8.14
C ARG A 80 -7.16 5.54 -8.80
N PRO A 81 -7.97 4.62 -9.35
CA PRO A 81 -9.15 4.98 -10.12
C PRO A 81 -10.15 5.89 -9.39
N ARG A 82 -10.37 5.65 -8.10
CA ARG A 82 -11.27 6.47 -7.28
C ARG A 82 -10.87 7.93 -7.23
N TYR A 83 -9.57 8.19 -7.14
CA TYR A 83 -9.05 9.54 -7.10
C TYR A 83 -9.31 10.26 -8.42
N VAL A 84 -9.06 9.57 -9.52
CA VAL A 84 -9.28 10.10 -10.87
C VAL A 84 -10.76 10.40 -11.10
N GLU A 85 -11.65 9.50 -10.70
CA GLU A 85 -13.10 9.70 -10.82
C GLU A 85 -13.58 10.93 -10.05
N ARG A 86 -13.09 11.12 -8.83
CA ARG A 86 -13.41 12.31 -8.04
C ARG A 86 -12.99 13.60 -8.73
N MET A 87 -11.83 13.59 -9.34
CA MET A 87 -11.33 14.76 -10.08
C MET A 87 -12.21 15.06 -11.28
N LYS A 88 -12.70 14.04 -11.98
CA LYS A 88 -13.62 14.19 -13.09
C LYS A 88 -14.96 14.76 -12.65
N ASP A 89 -15.46 14.32 -11.51
CA ASP A 89 -16.74 14.78 -10.98
C ASP A 89 -16.69 16.25 -10.56
N VAL A 90 -15.53 16.72 -10.16
CA VAL A 90 -15.33 18.11 -9.75
C VAL A 90 -15.11 19.02 -10.97
N ALA A 91 -14.62 18.46 -12.03
CA ALA A 91 -14.36 19.22 -13.26
C ALA A 91 -15.63 19.41 -14.07
#